data_a299cc9c4dd82c19a69365eec1913f26
#
_entry.id   a299cc9c4dd82c19a69365eec1913f26
#
_cell.length_a   1.000
_cell.length_b   1.000
_cell.length_c   1.000
_cell.angle_alpha   90.00
_cell.angle_beta   90.00
_cell.angle_gamma   90.00
#
_symmetry.space_group_name_H-M   'P 1'
#
loop_
_entity.id
_entity.type
_entity.pdbx_description
1 polymer ?
#
loop_
_entity_poly.entity_id
_entity_poly.type
_entity_poly.pdbx_seq_one_letter_code
_entity_poly.pdbx_strand_id
1 'polypeptide(L)'
;MKKLKMISLLLFLWLPVSVLALEYPTMHYDKAILYDLTDDKVLYELKDTEKAHVASLTKILTTITAIESIDNLDDMITYTENMKSLVRWDASVAGLSVGDKISYRDLLYASILPSGADATTALAISTSGSISNFVKKMNEEASKIGMTNSHFVNVTGLDDDDHYSTAEDILKLLKYAMQNETFKKVYTTKEYTLSNGLKVSSTLNVYNKNNKMDLTRILGSKTGFTLEAGLCISTYFISNNHELLLVTLKAPRTSDSYNVLDALNLINFIDNNYNNQVLYKKDDVITTLKVSKSTINEYEVKPLNDVLAYLPNDYDKSSVKAVYQGSEKLSYKDKLGSKIGVINYYYQDNLIYSEDVLVSSKIKLSIFKVFVIPILVIVTLLFLLRVYNVSKRKKRRRKKKLNLH
;
A
#
# COMPACT_ATOMS: atom_id res chain seq x y z
N MET A 1 -14.27 35.67 -62.96
CA MET A 1 -15.08 34.90 -61.99
C MET A 1 -14.14 34.20 -61.04
N LYS A 2 -13.90 34.76 -59.84
CA LYS A 2 -13.03 34.23 -58.81
C LYS A 2 -13.80 33.21 -57.92
N LYS A 3 -13.39 31.96 -57.90
CA LYS A 3 -13.97 30.93 -57.04
C LYS A 3 -13.47 31.15 -55.60
N LEU A 4 -14.36 31.54 -54.72
CA LEU A 4 -14.16 31.66 -53.30
C LEU A 4 -14.15 30.23 -52.71
N LYS A 5 -13.01 29.76 -52.19
CA LYS A 5 -12.91 28.50 -51.42
C LYS A 5 -13.31 28.81 -49.97
N MET A 6 -14.46 28.32 -49.57
CA MET A 6 -14.94 28.37 -48.20
C MET A 6 -14.19 27.31 -47.37
N ILE A 7 -13.27 27.78 -46.55
CA ILE A 7 -12.58 26.93 -45.55
C ILE A 7 -13.50 26.85 -44.33
N SER A 8 -14.16 25.72 -44.16
CA SER A 8 -14.91 25.40 -42.95
C SER A 8 -13.91 25.10 -41.79
N LEU A 9 -13.75 26.07 -40.90
CA LEU A 9 -12.98 25.93 -39.69
C LEU A 9 -13.82 25.16 -38.65
N LEU A 10 -13.64 23.84 -38.55
CA LEU A 10 -14.21 23.04 -37.47
C LEU A 10 -13.46 23.40 -36.16
N LEU A 11 -14.05 24.33 -35.40
CA LEU A 11 -13.68 24.56 -34.01
C LEU A 11 -14.09 23.32 -33.23
N PHE A 12 -13.13 22.44 -32.95
CA PHE A 12 -13.26 21.42 -31.89
C PHE A 12 -13.25 22.17 -30.54
N LEU A 13 -14.42 22.40 -29.98
CA LEU A 13 -14.58 22.80 -28.59
C LEU A 13 -14.10 21.63 -27.73
N TRP A 14 -12.85 21.70 -27.29
CA TRP A 14 -12.35 20.93 -26.19
C TRP A 14 -13.08 21.43 -24.93
N LEU A 15 -14.22 20.83 -24.60
CA LEU A 15 -14.81 20.96 -23.29
C LEU A 15 -13.91 20.11 -22.35
N PRO A 16 -13.30 20.71 -21.31
CA PRO A 16 -12.64 19.89 -20.31
C PRO A 16 -13.71 18.99 -19.70
N VAL A 17 -13.60 17.69 -19.90
CA VAL A 17 -14.35 16.71 -19.11
C VAL A 17 -13.80 16.86 -17.71
N SER A 18 -14.53 17.58 -16.86
CA SER A 18 -14.24 17.59 -15.42
C SER A 18 -14.48 16.16 -14.93
N VAL A 19 -13.41 15.40 -14.75
CA VAL A 19 -13.47 14.19 -13.92
C VAL A 19 -13.88 14.70 -12.55
N LEU A 20 -15.10 14.42 -12.12
CA LEU A 20 -15.54 14.67 -10.75
C LEU A 20 -14.61 13.81 -9.89
N ALA A 21 -13.65 14.44 -9.23
CA ALA A 21 -12.83 13.76 -8.23
C ALA A 21 -13.78 13.25 -7.13
N LEU A 22 -13.57 12.01 -6.70
CA LEU A 22 -14.33 11.43 -5.59
C LEU A 22 -14.26 12.38 -4.38
N GLU A 23 -15.39 12.95 -3.98
CA GLU A 23 -15.47 13.92 -2.90
C GLU A 23 -15.64 13.17 -1.58
N TYR A 24 -14.61 13.24 -0.73
CA TYR A 24 -14.66 12.68 0.60
C TYR A 24 -15.65 13.48 1.47
N PRO A 25 -16.38 12.82 2.38
CA PRO A 25 -17.30 13.52 3.28
C PRO A 25 -16.54 14.52 4.17
N THR A 26 -17.22 15.60 4.57
CA THR A 26 -16.65 16.56 5.52
C THR A 26 -16.38 15.88 6.85
N MET A 27 -15.14 15.96 7.33
CA MET A 27 -14.64 15.37 8.56
C MET A 27 -14.20 16.47 9.53
N HIS A 28 -14.09 16.13 10.82
CA HIS A 28 -13.72 17.07 11.87
C HIS A 28 -12.25 17.02 12.26
N TYR A 29 -11.52 15.95 11.86
CA TYR A 29 -10.07 15.86 12.12
C TYR A 29 -9.28 16.89 11.28
N ASP A 30 -8.15 17.36 11.83
CA ASP A 30 -7.22 18.25 11.12
C ASP A 30 -6.21 17.49 10.25
N LYS A 31 -5.83 16.27 10.68
CA LYS A 31 -4.83 15.45 10.01
C LYS A 31 -5.31 14.00 9.93
N ALA A 32 -5.05 13.36 8.78
CA ALA A 32 -5.44 11.97 8.60
C ALA A 32 -4.60 11.27 7.54
N ILE A 33 -4.52 9.95 7.66
CA ILE A 33 -4.03 9.07 6.61
C ILE A 33 -4.80 7.76 6.65
N LEU A 34 -5.29 7.32 5.47
CA LEU A 34 -5.92 6.03 5.24
C LEU A 34 -5.04 5.19 4.32
N TYR A 35 -4.76 3.98 4.72
CA TYR A 35 -3.82 3.11 4.05
C TYR A 35 -4.39 1.71 3.85
N ASP A 36 -4.18 1.17 2.65
CA ASP A 36 -4.49 -0.19 2.28
C ASP A 36 -3.25 -1.08 2.51
N LEU A 37 -3.33 -1.96 3.53
CA LEU A 37 -2.28 -2.94 3.85
C LEU A 37 -2.18 -4.05 2.80
N THR A 38 -3.28 -4.35 2.11
CA THR A 38 -3.34 -5.44 1.13
C THR A 38 -2.60 -5.06 -0.15
N ASP A 39 -2.82 -3.83 -0.64
CA ASP A 39 -2.19 -3.31 -1.87
C ASP A 39 -0.96 -2.42 -1.59
N ASP A 40 -0.60 -2.21 -0.31
CA ASP A 40 0.54 -1.38 0.14
C ASP A 40 0.50 0.04 -0.41
N LYS A 41 -0.66 0.73 -0.28
CA LYS A 41 -0.86 2.08 -0.84
C LYS A 41 -1.69 2.99 0.05
N VAL A 42 -1.43 4.30 -0.07
CA VAL A 42 -2.26 5.35 0.52
C VAL A 42 -3.55 5.52 -0.30
N LEU A 43 -4.70 5.54 0.37
CA LEU A 43 -6.01 5.82 -0.26
C LEU A 43 -6.46 7.26 -0.03
N TYR A 44 -6.09 7.85 1.11
CA TYR A 44 -6.44 9.23 1.46
C TYR A 44 -5.39 9.80 2.41
N GLU A 45 -5.05 11.07 2.23
CA GLU A 45 -4.14 11.81 3.11
C GLU A 45 -4.61 13.26 3.29
N LEU A 46 -4.43 13.79 4.48
CA LEU A 46 -4.69 15.18 4.83
C LEU A 46 -3.66 15.64 5.85
N LYS A 47 -2.74 16.55 5.48
CA LYS A 47 -1.70 17.10 6.37
C LYS A 47 -0.98 16.05 7.22
N ASP A 48 -0.82 14.85 6.65
CA ASP A 48 -0.38 13.64 7.32
C ASP A 48 1.07 13.71 7.81
N THR A 49 1.91 14.56 7.19
CA THR A 49 3.31 14.81 7.54
C THR A 49 3.51 15.95 8.53
N GLU A 50 2.45 16.71 8.86
CA GLU A 50 2.53 17.78 9.85
C GLU A 50 2.58 17.24 11.28
N LYS A 51 3.53 17.78 12.08
CA LYS A 51 3.68 17.42 13.50
C LYS A 51 2.43 17.74 14.32
N ALA A 52 2.12 16.87 15.25
CA ALA A 52 1.03 17.04 16.21
C ALA A 52 1.33 16.28 17.51
N HIS A 53 0.71 16.68 18.60
CA HIS A 53 0.58 15.83 19.79
C HIS A 53 -0.34 14.67 19.44
N VAL A 54 0.04 13.45 19.84
CA VAL A 54 -0.66 12.20 19.43
C VAL A 54 -1.36 11.52 20.60
N ALA A 55 -1.28 12.12 21.75
CA ALA A 55 -1.88 11.59 22.98
C ALA A 55 -1.56 10.09 23.15
N SER A 56 -2.54 9.32 23.61
CA SER A 56 -2.37 7.88 23.89
C SER A 56 -2.14 6.98 22.66
N LEU A 57 -2.03 7.50 21.43
CA LEU A 57 -1.50 6.72 20.31
C LEU A 57 -0.05 6.34 20.54
N THR A 58 0.69 7.11 21.36
CA THR A 58 2.02 6.78 21.89
C THR A 58 2.10 5.37 22.46
N LYS A 59 1.00 4.87 23.07
CA LYS A 59 0.97 3.53 23.69
C LYS A 59 1.10 2.38 22.69
N ILE A 60 0.90 2.65 21.41
CA ILE A 60 1.21 1.68 20.34
C ILE A 60 2.72 1.41 20.33
N LEU A 61 3.54 2.48 20.33
CA LEU A 61 4.99 2.36 20.37
C LEU A 61 5.46 1.74 21.70
N THR A 62 4.92 2.19 22.83
CA THR A 62 5.21 1.62 24.16
C THR A 62 4.95 0.11 24.15
N THR A 63 3.83 -0.33 23.61
CA THR A 63 3.42 -1.74 23.62
C THR A 63 4.31 -2.60 22.72
N ILE A 64 4.61 -2.16 21.49
CA ILE A 64 5.47 -2.93 20.59
C ILE A 64 6.92 -2.98 21.09
N THR A 65 7.45 -1.85 21.60
CA THR A 65 8.78 -1.80 22.22
C THR A 65 8.88 -2.76 23.42
N ALA A 66 7.81 -2.89 24.24
CA ALA A 66 7.76 -3.83 25.33
C ALA A 66 7.75 -5.29 24.84
N ILE A 67 6.92 -5.61 23.83
CA ILE A 67 6.87 -6.96 23.24
C ILE A 67 8.25 -7.40 22.75
N GLU A 68 8.99 -6.52 22.09
CA GLU A 68 10.31 -6.83 21.53
C GLU A 68 11.44 -6.83 22.58
N SER A 69 11.16 -6.32 23.78
CA SER A 69 12.11 -6.29 24.89
C SER A 69 11.92 -7.43 25.91
N ILE A 70 10.88 -8.25 25.76
CA ILE A 70 10.48 -9.26 26.75
C ILE A 70 10.60 -10.66 26.12
N ASP A 71 11.43 -11.51 26.72
CA ASP A 71 11.65 -12.88 26.24
C ASP A 71 10.43 -13.79 26.49
N ASN A 72 9.78 -13.64 27.65
CA ASN A 72 8.60 -14.42 28.01
C ASN A 72 7.47 -13.52 28.55
N LEU A 73 6.42 -13.39 27.76
CA LEU A 73 5.26 -12.54 28.10
C LEU A 73 4.42 -13.09 29.28
N ASP A 74 4.60 -14.35 29.65
CA ASP A 74 3.85 -14.97 30.75
C ASP A 74 4.57 -14.85 32.08
N ASP A 75 5.77 -14.24 32.11
CA ASP A 75 6.46 -13.91 33.35
C ASP A 75 5.68 -12.87 34.15
N MET A 76 5.64 -13.12 35.45
CA MET A 76 4.86 -12.32 36.42
C MET A 76 5.72 -11.24 37.05
N ILE A 77 5.18 -10.03 37.11
CA ILE A 77 5.73 -8.93 37.89
C ILE A 77 4.81 -8.57 39.06
N THR A 78 5.35 -7.87 40.06
CA THR A 78 4.52 -7.26 41.10
C THR A 78 4.40 -5.75 40.81
N TYR A 79 3.16 -5.21 40.74
CA TYR A 79 2.95 -3.79 40.64
C TYR A 79 3.26 -3.10 41.95
N THR A 80 4.25 -2.21 41.96
CA THR A 80 4.84 -1.63 43.18
C THR A 80 4.34 -0.19 43.42
N GLU A 81 4.51 0.30 44.67
CA GLU A 81 4.25 1.70 45.02
C GLU A 81 5.09 2.68 44.19
N ASN A 82 6.35 2.32 43.88
CA ASN A 82 7.18 3.12 42.97
C ASN A 82 6.57 3.28 41.57
N MET A 83 6.03 2.19 40.99
CA MET A 83 5.34 2.25 39.69
C MET A 83 4.12 3.15 39.77
N LYS A 84 3.30 3.01 40.81
CA LYS A 84 2.10 3.79 41.05
C LYS A 84 2.40 5.29 41.21
N SER A 85 3.44 5.65 41.94
CA SER A 85 3.83 7.04 42.19
C SER A 85 4.29 7.80 40.95
N LEU A 86 4.69 7.09 39.89
CA LEU A 86 5.09 7.65 38.61
C LEU A 86 3.92 7.88 37.63
N VAL A 87 2.72 7.37 37.97
CA VAL A 87 1.52 7.58 37.16
C VAL A 87 0.91 8.94 37.51
N ARG A 88 0.78 9.80 36.52
CA ARG A 88 0.13 11.09 36.70
C ARG A 88 -1.35 10.92 36.98
N TRP A 89 -1.88 11.79 37.87
CA TRP A 89 -3.27 11.73 38.35
C TRP A 89 -4.33 11.95 37.26
N ASP A 90 -3.98 12.65 36.18
CA ASP A 90 -4.86 12.97 35.03
C ASP A 90 -4.77 11.94 33.90
N ALA A 91 -3.94 10.90 34.03
CA ALA A 91 -3.82 9.86 33.05
C ALA A 91 -4.92 8.79 33.18
N SER A 92 -5.36 8.22 32.05
CA SER A 92 -6.20 7.01 32.07
C SER A 92 -5.44 5.84 32.65
N VAL A 93 -6.08 5.04 33.50
CA VAL A 93 -5.49 3.87 34.15
C VAL A 93 -6.31 2.61 33.90
N ALA A 94 -5.68 1.46 33.90
CA ALA A 94 -6.36 0.17 33.89
C ALA A 94 -6.98 -0.19 35.24
N GLY A 95 -6.43 0.35 36.34
CA GLY A 95 -6.90 0.15 37.70
C GLY A 95 -6.06 -0.87 38.48
N LEU A 96 -4.75 -0.95 38.18
CA LEU A 96 -3.83 -1.82 38.93
C LEU A 96 -3.64 -1.35 40.36
N SER A 97 -3.60 -2.28 41.29
CA SER A 97 -3.39 -2.04 42.72
C SER A 97 -1.99 -2.49 43.15
N VAL A 98 -1.38 -1.74 44.06
CA VAL A 98 -0.06 -2.12 44.64
C VAL A 98 -0.15 -3.50 45.28
N GLY A 99 0.78 -4.36 44.90
CA GLY A 99 0.80 -5.76 45.29
C GLY A 99 0.19 -6.74 44.26
N ASP A 100 -0.48 -6.23 43.22
CA ASP A 100 -1.00 -7.06 42.14
C ASP A 100 0.16 -7.83 41.48
N LYS A 101 -0.01 -9.15 41.37
CA LYS A 101 0.84 -10.02 40.53
C LYS A 101 0.20 -10.12 39.16
N ILE A 102 0.93 -9.72 38.15
CA ILE A 102 0.39 -9.54 36.81
C ILE A 102 1.43 -9.92 35.76
N SER A 103 1.04 -10.60 34.68
CA SER A 103 1.95 -10.98 33.61
C SER A 103 2.26 -9.80 32.69
N TYR A 104 3.41 -9.88 31.99
CA TYR A 104 3.67 -8.91 30.94
C TYR A 104 2.58 -8.92 29.87
N ARG A 105 2.06 -10.09 29.51
CA ARG A 105 0.92 -10.22 28.58
C ARG A 105 -0.28 -9.40 29.03
N ASP A 106 -0.65 -9.50 30.30
CA ASP A 106 -1.75 -8.71 30.87
C ASP A 106 -1.49 -7.21 30.76
N LEU A 107 -0.26 -6.79 31.02
CA LEU A 107 0.13 -5.38 30.91
C LEU A 107 0.00 -4.85 29.49
N LEU A 108 0.24 -5.68 28.43
CA LEU A 108 0.00 -5.28 27.05
C LEU A 108 -1.50 -4.98 26.83
N TYR A 109 -2.39 -5.86 27.27
CA TYR A 109 -3.84 -5.63 27.18
C TYR A 109 -4.27 -4.40 28.00
N ALA A 110 -3.76 -4.27 29.22
CA ALA A 110 -4.04 -3.13 30.08
C ALA A 110 -3.52 -1.79 29.52
N SER A 111 -2.46 -1.81 28.72
CA SER A 111 -1.93 -0.61 28.04
C SER A 111 -2.81 -0.16 26.87
N ILE A 112 -3.28 -1.10 26.05
CA ILE A 112 -4.01 -0.77 24.82
C ILE A 112 -5.50 -0.59 25.08
N LEU A 113 -6.17 -1.54 25.75
CA LEU A 113 -7.64 -1.53 25.83
C LEU A 113 -8.17 -0.33 26.64
N PRO A 114 -7.90 -0.20 27.95
CA PRO A 114 -8.36 0.94 28.73
C PRO A 114 -7.43 2.15 28.62
N SER A 115 -6.37 2.04 27.80
CA SER A 115 -5.34 3.09 27.70
C SER A 115 -4.56 3.31 29.02
N GLY A 116 -4.24 2.23 29.75
CA GLY A 116 -3.68 2.27 31.11
C GLY A 116 -2.28 2.84 31.20
N ALA A 117 -2.14 4.00 31.82
CA ALA A 117 -0.83 4.60 32.12
C ALA A 117 -0.09 3.84 33.24
N ASP A 118 -0.80 3.23 34.16
CA ASP A 118 -0.30 2.31 35.16
C ASP A 118 0.38 1.09 34.51
N ALA A 119 -0.24 0.50 33.51
CA ALA A 119 0.30 -0.62 32.76
C ALA A 119 1.54 -0.23 31.94
N THR A 120 1.51 0.91 31.21
CA THR A 120 2.67 1.36 30.44
C THR A 120 3.85 1.73 31.34
N THR A 121 3.59 2.30 32.50
CA THR A 121 4.61 2.60 33.51
C THR A 121 5.21 1.30 34.05
N ALA A 122 4.37 0.31 34.36
CA ALA A 122 4.83 -1.00 34.80
C ALA A 122 5.71 -1.70 33.75
N LEU A 123 5.29 -1.70 32.49
CA LEU A 123 6.11 -2.21 31.38
C LEU A 123 7.47 -1.52 31.32
N ALA A 124 7.51 -0.20 31.36
CA ALA A 124 8.75 0.57 31.26
C ALA A 124 9.71 0.27 32.40
N ILE A 125 9.22 0.27 33.65
CA ILE A 125 10.04 0.04 34.83
C ILE A 125 10.56 -1.40 34.87
N SER A 126 9.67 -2.39 34.61
CA SER A 126 10.05 -3.80 34.73
C SER A 126 10.97 -4.27 33.60
N THR A 127 10.92 -3.69 32.41
CA THR A 127 11.76 -4.06 31.28
C THR A 127 13.07 -3.28 31.17
N SER A 128 13.12 -2.05 31.72
CA SER A 128 14.26 -1.14 31.49
C SER A 128 14.76 -0.46 32.75
N GLY A 129 14.17 -0.76 33.92
CA GLY A 129 14.54 -0.20 35.23
C GLY A 129 14.09 1.25 35.44
N SER A 130 13.80 2.00 34.38
CA SER A 130 13.31 3.39 34.47
C SER A 130 12.51 3.80 33.23
N ILE A 131 11.63 4.79 33.39
CA ILE A 131 10.90 5.39 32.25
C ILE A 131 11.89 6.00 31.24
N SER A 132 12.95 6.70 31.70
CA SER A 132 13.93 7.32 30.81
C SER A 132 14.66 6.30 29.93
N ASN A 133 15.09 5.17 30.48
CA ASN A 133 15.72 4.10 29.70
C ASN A 133 14.75 3.47 28.68
N PHE A 134 13.49 3.32 29.07
CA PHE A 134 12.49 2.78 28.16
C PHE A 134 12.14 3.76 27.03
N VAL A 135 12.00 5.05 27.33
CA VAL A 135 11.79 6.11 26.32
C VAL A 135 12.95 6.17 25.32
N LYS A 136 14.19 5.95 25.78
CA LYS A 136 15.33 5.83 24.86
C LYS A 136 15.11 4.67 23.87
N LYS A 137 14.72 3.49 24.36
CA LYS A 137 14.38 2.34 23.50
C LYS A 137 13.21 2.65 22.54
N MET A 138 12.17 3.35 23.02
CA MET A 138 11.07 3.79 22.15
C MET A 138 11.56 4.64 20.99
N ASN A 139 12.43 5.62 21.23
CA ASN A 139 12.97 6.48 20.16
C ASN A 139 13.93 5.70 19.22
N GLU A 140 14.71 4.74 19.75
CA GLU A 140 15.51 3.82 18.93
C GLU A 140 14.61 2.98 18.02
N GLU A 141 13.50 2.47 18.55
CA GLU A 141 12.53 1.69 17.77
C GLU A 141 11.81 2.56 16.73
N ALA A 142 11.36 3.77 17.11
CA ALA A 142 10.79 4.73 16.18
C ALA A 142 11.74 5.04 15.01
N SER A 143 13.04 5.18 15.30
CA SER A 143 14.06 5.39 14.26
C SER A 143 14.20 4.20 13.32
N LYS A 144 14.17 2.96 13.83
CA LYS A 144 14.22 1.74 12.99
C LYS A 144 12.99 1.60 12.09
N ILE A 145 11.82 1.95 12.60
CA ILE A 145 10.55 1.95 11.86
C ILE A 145 10.54 3.04 10.77
N GLY A 146 11.42 4.05 10.86
CA GLY A 146 11.47 5.18 9.93
C GLY A 146 10.53 6.32 10.30
N MET A 147 10.20 6.51 11.59
CA MET A 147 9.41 7.60 12.13
C MET A 147 10.28 8.87 12.27
N THR A 148 10.68 9.46 11.14
CA THR A 148 11.67 10.55 11.10
C THR A 148 11.15 11.91 11.60
N ASN A 149 9.83 12.04 11.71
CA ASN A 149 9.16 13.28 12.17
C ASN A 149 8.54 13.11 13.57
N SER A 150 9.09 12.21 14.38
CA SER A 150 8.54 11.86 15.70
C SER A 150 9.61 11.94 16.78
N HIS A 151 9.20 12.32 17.99
CA HIS A 151 10.02 12.26 19.17
C HIS A 151 9.13 12.00 20.40
N PHE A 152 9.57 11.11 21.28
CA PHE A 152 8.80 10.67 22.44
C PHE A 152 9.61 10.94 23.71
N VAL A 153 8.96 11.52 24.72
CA VAL A 153 9.59 11.83 26.03
C VAL A 153 8.92 11.11 27.21
N ASN A 154 7.79 10.43 26.95
CA ASN A 154 7.09 9.63 27.96
C ASN A 154 6.42 8.41 27.32
N VAL A 155 5.97 7.46 28.17
CA VAL A 155 5.39 6.17 27.76
C VAL A 155 3.87 6.20 27.61
N THR A 156 3.22 7.35 27.84
CA THR A 156 1.76 7.46 28.00
C THR A 156 1.11 8.33 26.93
N GLY A 157 1.86 9.28 26.35
CA GLY A 157 1.36 10.29 25.41
C GLY A 157 0.74 11.50 26.08
N LEU A 158 1.10 11.81 27.32
CA LEU A 158 0.75 13.06 27.97
C LEU A 158 1.53 14.22 27.32
N ASP A 159 0.91 15.40 27.27
CA ASP A 159 1.46 16.57 26.59
C ASP A 159 2.81 16.99 27.12
N ASP A 160 3.70 17.27 26.17
CA ASP A 160 5.03 17.85 26.34
C ASP A 160 5.43 18.42 24.98
N ASP A 161 6.06 19.59 24.95
CA ASP A 161 6.45 20.27 23.70
C ASP A 161 7.38 19.40 22.82
N ASP A 162 8.19 18.54 23.46
CA ASP A 162 9.10 17.62 22.78
C ASP A 162 8.46 16.26 22.48
N HIS A 163 7.16 16.06 22.79
CA HIS A 163 6.42 14.83 22.53
C HIS A 163 5.47 14.98 21.34
N TYR A 164 5.92 14.61 20.17
CA TYR A 164 5.17 14.77 18.93
C TYR A 164 5.37 13.61 17.95
N SER A 165 4.45 13.52 17.01
CA SER A 165 4.54 12.63 15.84
C SER A 165 3.73 13.24 14.68
N THR A 166 3.56 12.46 13.59
CA THR A 166 2.72 12.79 12.45
C THR A 166 1.74 11.64 12.20
N ALA A 167 0.67 11.88 11.44
CA ALA A 167 -0.26 10.80 11.09
C ALA A 167 0.45 9.73 10.24
N GLU A 168 1.36 10.15 9.35
CA GLU A 168 2.21 9.25 8.54
C GLU A 168 3.12 8.37 9.41
N ASP A 169 3.80 8.96 10.40
CA ASP A 169 4.70 8.19 11.28
C ASP A 169 3.93 7.24 12.21
N ILE A 170 2.75 7.64 12.72
CA ILE A 170 1.86 6.74 13.47
C ILE A 170 1.35 5.60 12.56
N LEU A 171 1.08 5.86 11.29
CA LEU A 171 0.75 4.82 10.33
C LEU A 171 1.92 3.84 10.13
N LYS A 172 3.17 4.32 9.94
CA LYS A 172 4.37 3.47 9.84
C LYS A 172 4.51 2.57 11.07
N LEU A 173 4.31 3.15 12.25
CA LEU A 173 4.30 2.41 13.51
C LEU A 173 3.21 1.35 13.55
N LEU A 174 1.99 1.70 13.18
CA LEU A 174 0.87 0.77 13.20
C LEU A 174 1.06 -0.36 12.17
N LYS A 175 1.54 -0.06 10.95
CA LYS A 175 1.91 -1.07 9.94
C LYS A 175 2.92 -2.07 10.51
N TYR A 176 3.99 -1.57 11.13
CA TYR A 176 5.03 -2.40 11.75
C TYR A 176 4.44 -3.27 12.87
N ALA A 177 3.73 -2.66 13.80
CA ALA A 177 3.16 -3.35 14.95
C ALA A 177 2.13 -4.42 14.55
N MET A 178 1.32 -4.18 13.52
CA MET A 178 0.32 -5.14 13.01
C MET A 178 0.93 -6.39 12.38
N GLN A 179 2.22 -6.40 12.02
CA GLN A 179 2.93 -7.60 11.58
C GLN A 179 3.26 -8.55 12.76
N ASN A 180 3.25 -8.03 14.00
CA ASN A 180 3.47 -8.83 15.20
C ASN A 180 2.14 -9.44 15.67
N GLU A 181 2.03 -10.76 15.64
CA GLU A 181 0.79 -11.48 15.99
C GLU A 181 0.30 -11.20 17.42
N THR A 182 1.23 -11.01 18.38
CA THR A 182 0.86 -10.64 19.74
C THR A 182 0.25 -9.25 19.79
N PHE A 183 0.88 -8.27 19.15
CA PHE A 183 0.34 -6.92 19.07
C PHE A 183 -1.02 -6.91 18.35
N LYS A 184 -1.12 -7.54 17.17
CA LYS A 184 -2.37 -7.63 16.39
C LYS A 184 -3.50 -8.20 17.25
N LYS A 185 -3.23 -9.27 18.01
CA LYS A 185 -4.21 -9.87 18.94
C LYS A 185 -4.65 -8.91 20.03
N VAL A 186 -3.71 -8.21 20.68
CA VAL A 186 -4.02 -7.21 21.72
C VAL A 186 -4.84 -6.07 21.13
N TYR A 187 -4.41 -5.52 19.98
CA TYR A 187 -5.02 -4.37 19.35
C TYR A 187 -6.46 -4.62 18.85
N THR A 188 -6.77 -5.87 18.44
CA THR A 188 -8.09 -6.27 17.95
C THR A 188 -9.01 -6.82 19.05
N THR A 189 -8.52 -6.99 20.27
CA THR A 189 -9.34 -7.47 21.40
C THR A 189 -10.25 -6.37 21.92
N LYS A 190 -11.49 -6.71 22.20
CA LYS A 190 -12.50 -5.78 22.74
C LYS A 190 -12.53 -5.75 24.27
N GLU A 191 -12.42 -6.91 24.91
CA GLU A 191 -12.44 -7.11 26.36
C GLU A 191 -11.45 -8.21 26.75
N TYR A 192 -10.81 -8.08 27.90
CA TYR A 192 -9.87 -9.06 28.42
C TYR A 192 -9.94 -9.08 29.95
N THR A 193 -9.75 -10.27 30.54
CA THR A 193 -9.66 -10.42 32.00
C THR A 193 -8.20 -10.72 32.36
N LEU A 194 -7.59 -9.82 33.12
CA LEU A 194 -6.22 -9.96 33.60
C LEU A 194 -6.10 -11.10 34.61
N SER A 195 -4.89 -11.61 34.84
CA SER A 195 -4.64 -12.72 35.79
C SER A 195 -5.01 -12.40 37.24
N ASN A 196 -5.06 -11.10 37.64
CA ASN A 196 -5.58 -10.65 38.92
C ASN A 196 -7.13 -10.56 39.00
N GLY A 197 -7.84 -10.94 37.91
CA GLY A 197 -9.31 -10.89 37.82
C GLY A 197 -9.88 -9.55 37.38
N LEU A 198 -9.07 -8.52 37.17
CA LEU A 198 -9.51 -7.22 36.66
C LEU A 198 -9.95 -7.33 35.21
N LYS A 199 -11.16 -6.84 34.90
CA LYS A 199 -11.67 -6.79 33.52
C LYS A 199 -11.33 -5.44 32.90
N VAL A 200 -10.65 -5.49 31.76
CA VAL A 200 -10.33 -4.30 30.95
C VAL A 200 -11.05 -4.39 29.62
N SER A 201 -11.49 -3.25 29.10
CA SER A 201 -12.17 -3.16 27.81
C SER A 201 -11.65 -2.00 26.99
N SER A 202 -11.75 -2.15 25.66
CA SER A 202 -11.39 -1.09 24.72
C SER A 202 -12.15 0.20 25.03
N THR A 203 -11.44 1.32 24.94
CA THR A 203 -12.05 2.66 25.09
C THR A 203 -13.19 2.90 24.12
N LEU A 204 -13.25 2.22 22.97
CA LEU A 204 -14.40 2.26 22.06
C LEU A 204 -15.70 1.79 22.70
N ASN A 205 -15.66 0.84 23.64
CA ASN A 205 -16.87 0.35 24.31
C ASN A 205 -17.59 1.45 25.12
N VAL A 206 -16.85 2.47 25.58
CA VAL A 206 -17.44 3.65 26.26
C VAL A 206 -18.27 4.46 25.29
N TYR A 207 -17.78 4.67 24.07
CA TYR A 207 -18.50 5.40 23.01
C TYR A 207 -19.77 4.66 22.57
N ASN A 208 -19.71 3.33 22.44
CA ASN A 208 -20.89 2.53 22.11
C ASN A 208 -22.01 2.68 23.15
N LYS A 209 -21.67 2.56 24.42
CA LYS A 209 -22.66 2.70 25.52
C LYS A 209 -23.33 4.06 25.53
N ASN A 210 -22.59 5.12 25.30
CA ASN A 210 -23.07 6.49 25.42
C ASN A 210 -23.77 7.00 24.14
N ASN A 211 -23.28 6.64 22.95
CA ASN A 211 -23.69 7.24 21.68
C ASN A 211 -24.45 6.27 20.76
N LYS A 212 -24.64 5.00 21.15
CA LYS A 212 -25.32 3.95 20.36
C LYS A 212 -24.74 3.79 18.94
N MET A 213 -23.42 3.97 18.80
CA MET A 213 -22.72 3.80 17.51
C MET A 213 -22.53 2.31 17.19
N ASP A 214 -22.72 1.92 15.94
CA ASP A 214 -22.32 0.60 15.49
C ASP A 214 -20.81 0.56 15.25
N LEU A 215 -20.08 -0.05 16.19
CA LEU A 215 -18.62 -0.18 16.16
C LEU A 215 -18.15 -1.53 15.61
N THR A 216 -19.05 -2.34 15.07
CA THR A 216 -18.71 -3.70 14.57
C THR A 216 -17.71 -3.67 13.43
N ARG A 217 -17.71 -2.59 12.64
CA ARG A 217 -16.77 -2.38 11.52
C ARG A 217 -15.34 -2.08 11.97
N ILE A 218 -15.14 -1.56 13.18
CA ILE A 218 -13.80 -1.28 13.73
C ILE A 218 -13.29 -2.55 14.42
N LEU A 219 -12.38 -3.27 13.80
CA LEU A 219 -11.83 -4.53 14.30
C LEU A 219 -10.80 -4.30 15.40
N GLY A 220 -9.98 -3.26 15.27
CA GLY A 220 -8.97 -2.86 16.24
C GLY A 220 -8.86 -1.34 16.31
N SER A 221 -8.48 -0.81 17.47
CA SER A 221 -8.29 0.63 17.62
C SER A 221 -7.49 1.04 18.82
N LYS A 222 -6.92 2.25 18.74
CA LYS A 222 -6.41 3.00 19.89
C LYS A 222 -6.92 4.44 19.82
N THR A 223 -7.57 4.91 20.89
CA THR A 223 -7.99 6.31 21.03
C THR A 223 -6.99 7.12 21.84
N GLY A 224 -6.93 8.41 21.61
CA GLY A 224 -6.15 9.37 22.37
C GLY A 224 -6.90 10.67 22.57
N PHE A 225 -6.65 11.31 23.70
CA PHE A 225 -7.13 12.67 23.98
C PHE A 225 -6.22 13.35 25.00
N THR A 226 -5.80 14.56 24.69
CA THR A 226 -5.29 15.59 25.60
C THR A 226 -5.85 16.92 25.15
N LEU A 227 -5.61 18.00 25.90
CA LEU A 227 -6.09 19.34 25.49
C LEU A 227 -5.35 19.82 24.23
N GLU A 228 -4.05 19.56 24.11
CA GLU A 228 -3.24 19.96 22.97
C GLU A 228 -3.44 19.05 21.76
N ALA A 229 -3.57 17.73 21.97
CA ALA A 229 -3.73 16.77 20.88
C ALA A 229 -5.14 16.79 20.26
N GLY A 230 -6.18 17.23 21.00
CA GLY A 230 -7.55 16.99 20.60
C GLY A 230 -7.89 15.49 20.61
N LEU A 231 -8.97 15.12 19.94
CA LEU A 231 -9.36 13.72 19.80
C LEU A 231 -8.55 13.05 18.68
N CYS A 232 -7.87 11.96 19.01
CA CYS A 232 -7.08 11.14 18.10
C CYS A 232 -7.62 9.70 18.07
N ILE A 233 -7.47 9.02 16.94
CA ILE A 233 -7.74 7.59 16.84
C ILE A 233 -6.87 6.94 15.76
N SER A 234 -6.44 5.69 16.01
CA SER A 234 -6.03 4.76 14.97
C SER A 234 -7.01 3.60 14.92
N THR A 235 -7.33 3.12 13.71
CA THR A 235 -8.25 2.00 13.52
C THR A 235 -7.73 1.01 12.50
N TYR A 236 -8.13 -0.26 12.68
CA TYR A 236 -7.98 -1.35 11.73
C TYR A 236 -9.37 -1.88 11.38
N PHE A 237 -9.64 -2.02 10.09
CA PHE A 237 -10.90 -2.54 9.57
C PHE A 237 -10.70 -3.24 8.23
N ILE A 238 -11.73 -3.95 7.75
CA ILE A 238 -11.71 -4.63 6.45
C ILE A 238 -12.84 -4.07 5.57
N SER A 239 -12.51 -3.72 4.32
CA SER A 239 -13.47 -3.31 3.30
C SER A 239 -13.18 -4.07 2.00
N ASN A 240 -14.20 -4.76 1.44
CA ASN A 240 -14.10 -5.50 0.18
C ASN A 240 -12.87 -6.44 0.09
N ASN A 241 -12.54 -7.14 1.19
CA ASN A 241 -11.38 -8.01 1.39
C ASN A 241 -10.02 -7.28 1.46
N HIS A 242 -10.00 -5.95 1.58
CA HIS A 242 -8.79 -5.18 1.85
C HIS A 242 -8.67 -4.88 3.34
N GLU A 243 -7.50 -5.12 3.91
CA GLU A 243 -7.14 -4.72 5.27
C GLU A 243 -6.70 -3.26 5.26
N LEU A 244 -7.38 -2.41 6.03
CA LEU A 244 -7.19 -0.97 6.00
C LEU A 244 -6.80 -0.43 7.38
N LEU A 245 -5.88 0.53 7.39
CA LEU A 245 -5.48 1.30 8.56
C LEU A 245 -5.85 2.76 8.38
N LEU A 246 -6.48 3.35 9.39
CA LEU A 246 -6.77 4.78 9.44
C LEU A 246 -6.13 5.38 10.68
N VAL A 247 -5.46 6.51 10.53
CA VAL A 247 -5.00 7.37 11.62
C VAL A 247 -5.62 8.75 11.44
N THR A 248 -6.31 9.27 12.47
CA THR A 248 -6.79 10.65 12.50
C THR A 248 -6.33 11.36 13.76
N LEU A 249 -5.95 12.62 13.61
CA LEU A 249 -5.40 13.46 14.67
C LEU A 249 -6.16 14.78 14.75
N LYS A 250 -6.22 15.33 15.96
CA LYS A 250 -6.66 16.70 16.26
C LYS A 250 -8.11 16.99 15.85
N ALA A 251 -9.03 16.02 16.05
CA ALA A 251 -10.45 16.34 15.99
C ALA A 251 -10.88 17.12 17.26
N PRO A 252 -11.81 18.09 17.14
CA PRO A 252 -12.23 18.91 18.28
C PRO A 252 -13.00 18.06 19.30
N ARG A 253 -12.80 18.37 20.59
CA ARG A 253 -13.60 17.78 21.67
C ARG A 253 -14.85 18.61 21.91
N THR A 254 -15.99 18.04 21.61
CA THR A 254 -17.31 18.60 21.91
C THR A 254 -18.13 17.58 22.70
N SER A 255 -19.47 17.68 22.68
CA SER A 255 -20.35 16.59 23.16
C SER A 255 -20.21 15.30 22.34
N ASP A 256 -19.74 15.41 21.10
CA ASP A 256 -19.63 14.31 20.16
C ASP A 256 -18.23 13.71 20.15
N SER A 257 -18.15 12.42 19.90
CA SER A 257 -16.89 11.67 19.79
C SER A 257 -16.41 11.69 18.34
N TYR A 258 -16.01 12.85 17.83
CA TYR A 258 -15.70 13.05 16.42
C TYR A 258 -14.60 12.12 15.88
N ASN A 259 -13.62 11.75 16.67
CA ASN A 259 -12.62 10.76 16.25
C ASN A 259 -13.25 9.41 15.84
N VAL A 260 -14.26 8.94 16.57
CA VAL A 260 -14.97 7.69 16.27
C VAL A 260 -15.99 7.90 15.16
N LEU A 261 -16.73 9.00 15.20
CA LEU A 261 -17.74 9.33 14.19
C LEU A 261 -17.11 9.48 12.80
N ASP A 262 -16.02 10.22 12.70
CA ASP A 262 -15.30 10.42 11.43
C ASP A 262 -14.69 9.11 10.91
N ALA A 263 -14.15 8.26 11.81
CA ALA A 263 -13.66 6.95 11.42
C ALA A 263 -14.79 6.09 10.82
N LEU A 264 -15.97 6.05 11.45
CA LEU A 264 -17.12 5.31 10.90
C LEU A 264 -17.62 5.90 9.59
N ASN A 265 -17.68 7.23 9.47
CA ASN A 265 -18.09 7.89 8.24
C ASN A 265 -17.13 7.57 7.09
N LEU A 266 -15.82 7.56 7.36
CA LEU A 266 -14.83 7.21 6.35
C LEU A 266 -14.87 5.71 5.98
N ILE A 267 -15.07 4.82 6.95
CA ILE A 267 -15.27 3.39 6.69
C ILE A 267 -16.50 3.18 5.79
N ASN A 268 -17.63 3.79 6.12
CA ASN A 268 -18.84 3.69 5.31
C ASN A 268 -18.66 4.30 3.91
N PHE A 269 -17.92 5.41 3.81
CA PHE A 269 -17.58 6.00 2.53
C PHE A 269 -16.75 5.05 1.66
N ILE A 270 -15.72 4.44 2.21
CA ILE A 270 -14.87 3.48 1.50
C ILE A 270 -15.67 2.24 1.08
N ASP A 271 -16.49 1.67 1.98
CA ASP A 271 -17.33 0.51 1.68
C ASP A 271 -18.27 0.75 0.49
N ASN A 272 -18.80 1.97 0.35
CA ASN A 272 -19.75 2.32 -0.70
C ASN A 272 -19.09 2.77 -2.01
N ASN A 273 -17.89 3.32 -1.96
CA ASN A 273 -17.27 4.01 -3.10
C ASN A 273 -16.02 3.32 -3.65
N TYR A 274 -15.46 2.31 -2.98
CA TYR A 274 -14.29 1.57 -3.44
C TYR A 274 -14.62 0.10 -3.69
N ASN A 275 -14.01 -0.46 -4.75
CA ASN A 275 -14.16 -1.88 -5.09
C ASN A 275 -12.94 -2.40 -5.84
N ASN A 276 -12.80 -3.73 -5.91
CA ASN A 276 -11.86 -4.39 -6.79
C ASN A 276 -12.31 -4.21 -8.25
N GLN A 277 -11.69 -3.29 -8.99
CA GLN A 277 -11.97 -3.00 -10.38
C GLN A 277 -11.12 -3.88 -11.28
N VAL A 278 -11.73 -4.46 -12.33
CA VAL A 278 -11.01 -5.20 -13.37
C VAL A 278 -10.37 -4.19 -14.33
N LEU A 279 -9.05 -4.05 -14.29
CA LEU A 279 -8.29 -3.15 -15.16
C LEU A 279 -8.00 -3.79 -16.51
N TYR A 280 -7.56 -5.05 -16.53
CA TYR A 280 -7.32 -5.87 -17.71
C TYR A 280 -7.81 -7.30 -17.45
N LYS A 281 -8.38 -7.90 -18.49
CA LYS A 281 -8.72 -9.32 -18.47
C LYS A 281 -7.54 -10.16 -18.97
N LYS A 282 -7.44 -11.41 -18.55
CA LYS A 282 -6.40 -12.37 -18.99
C LYS A 282 -6.30 -12.54 -20.49
N ASP A 283 -7.38 -12.24 -21.24
CA ASP A 283 -7.40 -12.38 -22.69
C ASP A 283 -7.08 -11.06 -23.44
N ASP A 284 -6.94 -9.94 -22.73
CA ASP A 284 -6.61 -8.65 -23.32
C ASP A 284 -5.19 -8.66 -23.88
N VAL A 285 -5.01 -8.18 -25.10
CA VAL A 285 -3.69 -8.11 -25.75
C VAL A 285 -3.01 -6.79 -25.35
N ILE A 286 -1.97 -6.88 -24.54
CA ILE A 286 -1.18 -5.72 -24.10
C ILE A 286 -0.25 -5.25 -25.22
N THR A 287 0.43 -6.21 -25.89
CA THR A 287 1.30 -5.95 -27.05
C THR A 287 1.47 -7.21 -27.89
N THR A 288 2.01 -7.03 -29.10
CA THR A 288 2.30 -8.12 -30.01
C THR A 288 3.77 -8.12 -30.38
N LEU A 289 4.46 -9.23 -30.18
CA LEU A 289 5.87 -9.42 -30.50
C LEU A 289 6.02 -10.12 -31.84
N LYS A 290 6.97 -9.68 -32.65
CA LYS A 290 7.33 -10.38 -33.91
C LYS A 290 8.04 -11.70 -33.60
N VAL A 291 7.66 -12.77 -34.34
CA VAL A 291 8.29 -14.08 -34.16
C VAL A 291 9.04 -14.46 -35.42
N SER A 292 10.37 -14.67 -35.28
CA SER A 292 11.24 -15.01 -36.39
C SER A 292 11.40 -16.53 -36.53
N LYS A 293 11.58 -17.00 -37.78
CA LYS A 293 11.86 -18.39 -38.11
C LYS A 293 10.86 -19.41 -37.56
N SER A 294 9.63 -18.98 -37.34
CA SER A 294 8.54 -19.75 -36.72
C SER A 294 7.36 -19.93 -37.67
N THR A 295 6.50 -20.89 -37.35
CA THR A 295 5.23 -21.09 -38.05
C THR A 295 4.22 -20.00 -37.79
N ILE A 296 4.34 -19.25 -36.65
CA ILE A 296 3.59 -18.03 -36.37
C ILE A 296 4.46 -16.81 -36.67
N ASN A 297 3.84 -15.68 -36.99
CA ASN A 297 4.51 -14.41 -37.27
C ASN A 297 4.53 -13.50 -36.06
N GLU A 298 3.56 -13.67 -35.19
CA GLU A 298 3.28 -12.81 -34.06
C GLU A 298 2.97 -13.64 -32.81
N TYR A 299 3.27 -13.07 -31.65
CA TYR A 299 3.01 -13.62 -30.35
C TYR A 299 2.34 -12.55 -29.49
N GLU A 300 1.12 -12.81 -29.03
CA GLU A 300 0.36 -11.91 -28.19
C GLU A 300 0.84 -12.01 -26.74
N VAL A 301 1.20 -10.89 -26.17
CA VAL A 301 1.49 -10.74 -24.75
C VAL A 301 0.21 -10.37 -24.04
N LYS A 302 -0.22 -11.21 -23.11
CA LYS A 302 -1.47 -11.08 -22.35
C LYS A 302 -1.20 -11.19 -20.86
N PRO A 303 -2.07 -10.64 -20.00
CA PRO A 303 -2.04 -10.90 -18.57
C PRO A 303 -2.17 -12.40 -18.27
N LEU A 304 -1.54 -12.85 -17.19
CA LEU A 304 -1.65 -14.24 -16.74
C LEU A 304 -3.04 -14.54 -16.17
N ASN A 305 -3.58 -13.58 -15.43
CA ASN A 305 -4.93 -13.58 -14.83
C ASN A 305 -5.58 -12.21 -15.07
N ASP A 306 -6.86 -12.07 -14.66
CA ASP A 306 -7.48 -10.76 -14.59
C ASP A 306 -6.69 -9.88 -13.60
N VAL A 307 -6.36 -8.67 -14.04
CA VAL A 307 -5.64 -7.68 -13.24
C VAL A 307 -6.66 -6.83 -12.51
N LEU A 308 -6.64 -6.92 -11.19
CA LEU A 308 -7.54 -6.19 -10.30
C LEU A 308 -6.78 -5.08 -9.59
N ALA A 309 -7.47 -3.99 -9.28
CA ALA A 309 -7.00 -2.95 -8.38
C ALA A 309 -8.16 -2.42 -7.51
N TYR A 310 -7.89 -2.16 -6.25
CA TYR A 310 -8.85 -1.55 -5.34
C TYR A 310 -8.90 -0.04 -5.60
N LEU A 311 -9.91 0.39 -6.32
CA LEU A 311 -10.07 1.77 -6.81
C LEU A 311 -11.48 2.29 -6.54
N PRO A 312 -11.67 3.63 -6.59
CA PRO A 312 -13.00 4.23 -6.59
C PRO A 312 -13.90 3.65 -7.68
N ASN A 313 -15.20 3.57 -7.43
CA ASN A 313 -16.17 3.05 -8.41
C ASN A 313 -16.22 3.87 -9.70
N ASP A 314 -15.91 5.16 -9.60
CA ASP A 314 -15.86 6.14 -10.70
C ASP A 314 -14.45 6.44 -11.21
N TYR A 315 -13.50 5.50 -10.99
CA TYR A 315 -12.12 5.69 -11.42
C TYR A 315 -11.99 6.02 -12.92
N ASP A 316 -11.04 6.86 -13.25
CA ASP A 316 -10.77 7.22 -14.65
C ASP A 316 -10.05 6.07 -15.39
N LYS A 317 -10.80 5.34 -16.21
CA LYS A 317 -10.27 4.26 -17.04
C LYS A 317 -9.19 4.71 -18.01
N SER A 318 -9.18 5.99 -18.45
CA SER A 318 -8.17 6.52 -19.36
C SER A 318 -6.80 6.69 -18.70
N SER A 319 -6.77 6.74 -17.36
CA SER A 319 -5.54 6.80 -16.55
C SER A 319 -4.93 5.43 -16.26
N VAL A 320 -5.56 4.35 -16.74
CA VAL A 320 -5.04 2.99 -16.61
C VAL A 320 -4.12 2.67 -17.78
N LYS A 321 -2.90 2.19 -17.52
CA LYS A 321 -1.91 1.83 -18.55
C LYS A 321 -1.28 0.49 -18.22
N ALA A 322 -1.05 -0.34 -19.25
CA ALA A 322 -0.20 -1.53 -19.16
C ALA A 322 1.01 -1.34 -20.08
N VAL A 323 2.20 -1.53 -19.56
CA VAL A 323 3.46 -1.34 -20.28
C VAL A 323 4.27 -2.62 -20.23
N TYR A 324 4.48 -3.23 -21.39
CA TYR A 324 5.37 -4.37 -21.51
C TYR A 324 6.83 -3.90 -21.63
N GLN A 325 7.72 -4.52 -20.86
CA GLN A 325 9.16 -4.32 -20.90
C GLN A 325 9.84 -5.68 -21.05
N GLY A 326 10.53 -5.90 -22.17
CA GLY A 326 11.18 -7.19 -22.40
C GLY A 326 11.66 -7.38 -23.83
N SER A 327 11.66 -8.62 -24.29
CA SER A 327 12.10 -8.99 -25.62
C SER A 327 11.21 -8.36 -26.70
N GLU A 328 11.79 -7.63 -27.63
CA GLU A 328 11.06 -7.05 -28.79
C GLU A 328 10.68 -8.10 -29.84
N LYS A 329 11.41 -9.21 -29.87
CA LYS A 329 11.24 -10.27 -30.86
C LYS A 329 11.47 -11.64 -30.24
N LEU A 330 10.68 -12.61 -30.65
CA LEU A 330 10.84 -14.02 -30.28
C LEU A 330 11.28 -14.86 -31.48
N SER A 331 11.67 -16.10 -31.21
CA SER A 331 12.02 -17.09 -32.18
C SER A 331 11.65 -18.51 -31.74
N TYR A 332 11.77 -19.49 -32.60
CA TYR A 332 11.57 -20.87 -32.21
C TYR A 332 12.54 -21.40 -31.12
N LYS A 333 13.57 -20.63 -30.75
CA LYS A 333 14.52 -20.98 -29.68
C LYS A 333 14.00 -20.62 -28.29
N ASP A 334 13.01 -19.71 -28.21
CA ASP A 334 12.43 -19.32 -26.95
C ASP A 334 11.53 -20.44 -26.44
N LYS A 335 11.90 -21.02 -25.29
CA LYS A 335 11.28 -22.23 -24.75
C LYS A 335 10.00 -21.90 -23.99
N LEU A 336 9.06 -22.81 -24.01
CA LEU A 336 7.88 -22.77 -23.16
C LEU A 336 8.29 -22.56 -21.68
N GLY A 337 7.68 -21.59 -20.98
CA GLY A 337 7.96 -21.24 -19.60
C GLY A 337 9.16 -20.31 -19.40
N SER A 338 9.94 -19.97 -20.45
CA SER A 338 11.02 -18.98 -20.30
C SER A 338 10.45 -17.56 -20.16
N LYS A 339 11.04 -16.77 -19.25
CA LYS A 339 10.70 -15.37 -19.06
C LYS A 339 11.16 -14.54 -20.26
N ILE A 340 10.25 -13.76 -20.82
CA ILE A 340 10.50 -12.89 -21.99
C ILE A 340 10.35 -11.41 -21.66
N GLY A 341 9.78 -11.06 -20.51
CA GLY A 341 9.62 -9.69 -20.08
C GLY A 341 8.78 -9.58 -18.80
N VAL A 342 8.31 -8.37 -18.56
CA VAL A 342 7.42 -8.00 -17.46
C VAL A 342 6.33 -7.09 -18.02
N ILE A 343 5.11 -7.22 -17.55
CA ILE A 343 4.06 -6.21 -17.74
C ILE A 343 3.94 -5.42 -16.45
N ASN A 344 4.03 -4.11 -16.56
CA ASN A 344 3.78 -3.17 -15.47
C ASN A 344 2.43 -2.50 -15.70
N TYR A 345 1.57 -2.52 -14.68
CA TYR A 345 0.25 -1.90 -14.72
C TYR A 345 0.25 -0.64 -13.86
N TYR A 346 -0.28 0.45 -14.41
CA TYR A 346 -0.28 1.77 -13.77
C TYR A 346 -1.69 2.35 -13.71
N TYR A 347 -1.94 3.11 -12.67
CA TYR A 347 -3.08 4.01 -12.55
C TYR A 347 -2.57 5.39 -12.15
N GLN A 348 -2.92 6.44 -12.91
CA GLN A 348 -2.41 7.81 -12.69
C GLN A 348 -0.88 7.87 -12.56
N ASP A 349 -0.16 7.12 -13.42
CA ASP A 349 1.30 6.97 -13.45
C ASP A 349 1.92 6.26 -12.22
N ASN A 350 1.13 5.88 -11.22
CA ASN A 350 1.57 5.03 -10.10
C ASN A 350 1.54 3.57 -10.50
N LEU A 351 2.64 2.85 -10.20
CA LEU A 351 2.71 1.40 -10.42
C LEU A 351 1.77 0.70 -9.42
N ILE A 352 0.81 -0.08 -9.94
CA ILE A 352 -0.13 -0.86 -9.13
C ILE A 352 0.35 -2.29 -8.97
N TYR A 353 0.74 -2.91 -10.10
CA TYR A 353 1.07 -4.34 -10.15
C TYR A 353 2.08 -4.62 -11.26
N SER A 354 2.90 -5.65 -11.07
CA SER A 354 3.83 -6.15 -12.09
C SER A 354 3.77 -7.67 -12.14
N GLU A 355 3.82 -8.22 -13.34
CA GLU A 355 3.89 -9.66 -13.52
C GLU A 355 4.92 -10.07 -14.58
N ASP A 356 5.52 -11.24 -14.38
CA ASP A 356 6.44 -11.84 -15.32
C ASP A 356 5.70 -12.40 -16.54
N VAL A 357 6.17 -12.07 -17.71
CA VAL A 357 5.67 -12.64 -18.96
C VAL A 357 6.49 -13.85 -19.33
N LEU A 358 5.85 -15.00 -19.37
CA LEU A 358 6.46 -16.27 -19.76
C LEU A 358 5.95 -16.71 -21.13
N VAL A 359 6.78 -17.45 -21.88
CA VAL A 359 6.32 -18.10 -23.12
C VAL A 359 5.24 -19.12 -22.78
N SER A 360 3.97 -18.81 -23.09
CA SER A 360 2.79 -19.61 -22.73
C SER A 360 2.47 -20.74 -23.70
N SER A 361 3.08 -20.72 -24.90
CA SER A 361 2.87 -21.73 -25.94
C SER A 361 4.14 -22.06 -26.69
N LYS A 362 4.28 -23.31 -27.14
CA LYS A 362 5.47 -23.77 -27.88
C LYS A 362 5.59 -23.09 -29.25
N ILE A 363 6.67 -22.34 -29.45
CA ILE A 363 7.00 -21.69 -30.72
C ILE A 363 7.68 -22.73 -31.66
N LYS A 364 6.98 -23.14 -32.72
CA LYS A 364 7.47 -24.16 -33.66
C LYS A 364 8.33 -23.55 -34.73
N LEU A 365 9.44 -24.24 -35.10
CA LEU A 365 10.30 -23.88 -36.23
C LEU A 365 9.54 -23.96 -37.56
N SER A 366 9.68 -22.96 -38.42
CA SER A 366 9.21 -22.99 -39.79
C SER A 366 10.33 -23.46 -40.74
N ILE A 367 10.24 -24.72 -41.18
CA ILE A 367 11.18 -25.28 -42.20
C ILE A 367 11.18 -24.42 -43.45
N PHE A 368 10.01 -23.92 -43.86
CA PHE A 368 9.88 -23.08 -45.06
C PHE A 368 10.69 -21.79 -44.93
N LYS A 369 10.54 -21.06 -43.83
CA LYS A 369 11.27 -19.80 -43.58
C LYS A 369 12.77 -19.98 -43.36
N VAL A 370 13.20 -21.11 -42.81
CA VAL A 370 14.59 -21.34 -42.45
C VAL A 370 15.39 -21.92 -43.61
N PHE A 371 14.79 -22.78 -44.44
CA PHE A 371 15.50 -23.50 -45.49
C PHE A 371 14.99 -23.14 -46.89
N VAL A 372 13.70 -23.15 -47.16
CA VAL A 372 13.14 -22.98 -48.49
C VAL A 372 13.34 -21.55 -49.02
N ILE A 373 13.00 -20.53 -48.23
CA ILE A 373 13.19 -19.14 -48.68
C ILE A 373 14.65 -18.81 -48.95
N PRO A 374 15.64 -19.10 -48.11
CA PRO A 374 17.05 -18.86 -48.42
C PRO A 374 17.54 -19.57 -49.67
N ILE A 375 17.11 -20.83 -49.89
CA ILE A 375 17.48 -21.56 -51.12
C ILE A 375 16.89 -20.87 -52.33
N LEU A 376 15.62 -20.48 -52.33
CA LEU A 376 15.00 -19.73 -53.44
C LEU A 376 15.70 -18.39 -53.71
N VAL A 377 16.12 -17.67 -52.66
CA VAL A 377 16.87 -16.42 -52.82
C VAL A 377 18.23 -16.68 -53.47
N ILE A 378 18.96 -17.72 -53.06
CA ILE A 378 20.23 -18.08 -53.65
C ILE A 378 20.06 -18.47 -55.13
N VAL A 379 19.09 -19.32 -55.45
CA VAL A 379 18.78 -19.72 -56.83
C VAL A 379 18.44 -18.49 -57.69
N THR A 380 17.63 -17.58 -57.17
CA THR A 380 17.27 -16.34 -57.88
C THR A 380 18.50 -15.46 -58.14
N LEU A 381 19.38 -15.29 -57.14
CA LEU A 381 20.62 -14.51 -57.30
C LEU A 381 21.56 -15.15 -58.33
N LEU A 382 21.73 -16.46 -58.30
CA LEU A 382 22.54 -17.19 -59.30
C LEU A 382 21.95 -17.03 -60.70
N PHE A 383 20.63 -17.11 -60.83
CA PHE A 383 19.94 -16.84 -62.11
C PHE A 383 20.20 -15.43 -62.62
N LEU A 384 20.04 -14.41 -61.78
CA LEU A 384 20.31 -13.00 -62.14
C LEU A 384 21.77 -12.77 -62.53
N LEU A 385 22.74 -13.37 -61.82
CA LEU A 385 24.16 -13.32 -62.15
C LEU A 385 24.41 -13.96 -63.51
N ARG A 386 23.78 -15.09 -63.83
CA ARG A 386 23.86 -15.74 -65.12
C ARG A 386 23.36 -14.83 -66.24
N VAL A 387 22.18 -14.23 -66.09
CA VAL A 387 21.56 -13.30 -67.03
C VAL A 387 22.49 -12.09 -67.27
N TYR A 388 23.04 -11.50 -66.17
CA TYR A 388 23.97 -10.39 -66.27
C TYR A 388 25.23 -10.75 -67.05
N ASN A 389 25.82 -11.91 -66.76
CA ASN A 389 27.03 -12.38 -67.44
C ASN A 389 26.80 -12.67 -68.93
N VAL A 390 25.66 -13.27 -69.28
CA VAL A 390 25.26 -13.49 -70.69
C VAL A 390 25.05 -12.15 -71.40
N SER A 391 24.37 -11.18 -70.77
CA SER A 391 24.16 -9.83 -71.30
C SER A 391 25.48 -9.09 -71.53
N LYS A 392 26.43 -9.17 -70.59
CA LYS A 392 27.77 -8.59 -70.65
C LYS A 392 28.60 -9.24 -71.80
N ARG A 393 28.51 -10.57 -72.00
CA ARG A 393 29.16 -11.30 -73.11
C ARG A 393 28.58 -10.90 -74.47
N LYS A 394 27.22 -10.72 -74.59
CA LYS A 394 26.56 -10.22 -75.78
C LYS A 394 26.98 -8.77 -76.11
N LYS A 395 27.07 -7.87 -75.10
CA LYS A 395 27.58 -6.50 -75.32
C LYS A 395 29.01 -6.45 -75.77
N ARG A 396 29.92 -7.31 -75.23
CA ARG A 396 31.34 -7.43 -75.64
C ARG A 396 31.44 -7.96 -77.06
N ARG A 397 30.64 -8.97 -77.48
CA ARG A 397 30.62 -9.48 -78.85
C ARG A 397 30.12 -8.45 -79.84
N ARG A 398 29.13 -7.65 -79.49
CA ARG A 398 28.63 -6.52 -80.35
C ARG A 398 29.72 -5.44 -80.51
N LYS A 399 30.41 -5.03 -79.43
CA LYS A 399 31.51 -4.07 -79.52
C LYS A 399 32.70 -4.62 -80.40
N LYS A 400 33.05 -5.91 -80.31
CA LYS A 400 34.08 -6.51 -81.17
C LYS A 400 33.67 -6.55 -82.65
N LYS A 401 32.37 -6.75 -82.95
CA LYS A 401 31.88 -6.68 -84.36
C LYS A 401 31.86 -5.24 -84.90
N LEU A 402 31.64 -4.24 -84.07
CA LEU A 402 31.65 -2.82 -84.47
C LEU A 402 33.05 -2.26 -84.67
N ASN A 403 34.09 -2.84 -84.09
CA ASN A 403 35.51 -2.43 -84.30
C ASN A 403 36.25 -3.22 -85.40
N LEU A 404 35.52 -4.00 -86.21
CA LEU A 404 36.03 -4.79 -87.36
C LEU A 404 35.43 -4.28 -88.68
N HIS A 405 34.75 -3.18 -88.67
CA HIS A 405 34.39 -2.36 -89.84
C HIS A 405 34.94 -0.95 -89.55
#